data_f341798a474d54ea4cd89596b5518ebd
#
_entry.id   f341798a474d54ea4cd89596b5518ebd
#
_cell.length_a   1.000
_cell.length_b   1.000
_cell.length_c   1.000
_cell.angle_alpha   90.00
_cell.angle_beta   90.00
_cell.angle_gamma   90.00
#
_symmetry.space_group_name_H-M   'P 1'
#
loop_
_entity.id
_entity.type
_entity.pdbx_description
1 polymer ?
#
loop_
_entity_poly.entity_id
_entity_poly.type
_entity_poly.pdbx_seq_one_letter_code
_entity_poly.pdbx_strand_id
1 'polypeptide(L)'
;MKDQDKLVSLAAEARKKAHAPYSHFAVGAALLAKSGRIYTGCNVENASYGLSICAERVAVFKAVSEGEREFEAIAVVTENGVTPCGACRQVLMEFGDDIQVIVADTAGHRRAFALTDLLPEGFTPEHLL
;
A
#
# COMPACT_ATOMS: atom_id res chain seq x y z
N MET A 1 15.95 3.79 -7.59
CA MET A 1 15.51 5.16 -7.92
C MET A 1 15.29 5.95 -6.66
N LYS A 2 15.50 7.25 -6.72
CA LYS A 2 15.45 8.12 -5.54
C LYS A 2 14.12 8.09 -4.81
N ASP A 3 13.02 8.05 -5.57
CA ASP A 3 11.69 8.03 -4.99
C ASP A 3 11.40 6.74 -4.22
N GLN A 4 12.03 5.65 -4.64
CA GLN A 4 11.86 4.36 -3.96
C GLN A 4 12.40 4.43 -2.52
N ASP A 5 13.59 4.99 -2.34
CA ASP A 5 14.19 5.14 -1.00
C ASP A 5 13.32 6.03 -0.12
N LYS A 6 12.82 7.14 -0.66
CA LYS A 6 11.95 8.05 0.07
C LYS A 6 10.64 7.37 0.46
N LEU A 7 10.01 6.64 -0.47
CA LEU A 7 8.77 5.94 -0.19
C LEU A 7 8.95 4.90 0.91
N VAL A 8 10.01 4.10 0.84
CA VAL A 8 10.28 3.09 1.85
C VAL A 8 10.51 3.73 3.21
N SER A 9 11.24 4.84 3.26
CA SER A 9 11.49 5.57 4.50
C SER A 9 10.20 6.09 5.12
N LEU A 10 9.33 6.68 4.31
CA LEU A 10 8.04 7.20 4.79
C LEU A 10 7.10 6.06 5.23
N ALA A 11 7.10 4.95 4.53
CA ALA A 11 6.31 3.78 4.92
C ALA A 11 6.81 3.22 6.27
N ALA A 12 8.12 3.16 6.47
CA ALA A 12 8.70 2.72 7.73
C ALA A 12 8.30 3.63 8.89
N GLU A 13 8.27 4.93 8.67
CA GLU A 13 7.80 5.89 9.68
C GLU A 13 6.32 5.72 9.99
N ALA A 14 5.49 5.54 8.95
CA ALA A 14 4.06 5.33 9.14
C ALA A 14 3.78 4.06 9.94
N ARG A 15 4.58 3.02 9.74
CA ARG A 15 4.44 1.74 10.44
C ARG A 15 4.45 1.91 11.96
N LYS A 16 5.22 2.87 12.47
CA LYS A 16 5.34 3.13 13.91
C LYS A 16 4.02 3.56 14.54
N LYS A 17 3.07 4.03 13.75
CA LYS A 17 1.77 4.51 14.23
C LYS A 17 0.67 3.46 14.10
N ALA A 18 0.99 2.25 13.66
CA ALA A 18 0.01 1.19 13.45
C ALA A 18 -0.72 0.85 14.76
N HIS A 19 -2.03 0.60 14.61
CA HIS A 19 -2.85 0.12 15.71
C HIS A 19 -3.12 -1.37 15.46
N ALA A 20 -2.26 -2.22 16.00
CA ALA A 20 -2.30 -3.66 15.77
C ALA A 20 -2.26 -4.45 17.09
N PRO A 21 -3.22 -4.19 18.03
CA PRO A 21 -3.19 -4.82 19.34
C PRO A 21 -3.55 -6.31 19.29
N TYR A 22 -4.16 -6.78 18.23
CA TYR A 22 -4.60 -8.18 18.11
C TYR A 22 -3.59 -9.06 17.40
N SER A 23 -3.13 -8.64 16.22
CA SER A 23 -2.18 -9.42 15.43
C SER A 23 -0.72 -9.19 15.84
N HIS A 24 -0.42 -8.02 16.42
CA HIS A 24 0.94 -7.54 16.68
C HIS A 24 1.77 -7.46 15.39
N PHE A 25 1.11 -7.32 14.24
CA PHE A 25 1.76 -7.23 12.94
C PHE A 25 1.55 -5.83 12.39
N ALA A 26 2.52 -4.95 12.63
CA ALA A 26 2.46 -3.56 12.20
C ALA A 26 2.89 -3.42 10.75
N VAL A 27 2.12 -2.65 9.98
CA VAL A 27 2.37 -2.40 8.56
C VAL A 27 2.32 -0.90 8.31
N GLY A 28 3.26 -0.40 7.52
CA GLY A 28 3.25 0.97 7.05
C GLY A 28 3.26 1.01 5.53
N ALA A 29 2.63 2.02 4.97
CA ALA A 29 2.57 2.21 3.52
C ALA A 29 2.80 3.67 3.15
N ALA A 30 3.36 3.89 1.97
CA ALA A 30 3.51 5.21 1.38
C ALA A 30 3.18 5.11 -0.10
N LEU A 31 2.20 5.89 -0.53
CA LEU A 31 1.65 5.88 -1.89
C LEU A 31 2.08 7.15 -2.62
N LEU A 32 2.72 6.99 -3.78
CA LEU A 32 3.11 8.09 -4.63
C LEU A 32 2.05 8.28 -5.72
N ALA A 33 1.37 9.41 -5.69
CA ALA A 33 0.43 9.78 -6.74
C ALA A 33 1.18 10.37 -7.94
N LYS A 34 0.57 10.33 -9.11
CA LYS A 34 1.18 10.92 -10.31
C LYS A 34 1.32 12.44 -10.21
N SER A 35 0.58 13.08 -9.30
CA SER A 35 0.75 14.50 -8.97
C SER A 35 2.08 14.79 -8.29
N GLY A 36 2.77 13.76 -7.79
CA GLY A 36 3.99 13.91 -7.01
C GLY A 36 3.77 13.91 -5.52
N ARG A 37 2.53 13.97 -5.05
CA ARG A 37 2.21 13.93 -3.62
C ARG A 37 2.30 12.51 -3.10
N ILE A 38 2.69 12.40 -1.82
CA ILE A 38 2.83 11.11 -1.14
C ILE A 38 1.83 11.05 0.00
N TYR A 39 1.13 9.93 0.10
CA TYR A 39 0.14 9.67 1.16
C TYR A 39 0.57 8.44 1.93
N THR A 40 0.62 8.55 3.25
CA THR A 40 1.05 7.45 4.10
C THR A 40 -0.13 6.81 4.80
N GLY A 41 0.05 5.57 5.23
CA GLY A 41 -0.95 4.85 5.99
C GLY A 41 -0.31 3.80 6.88
N CYS A 42 -1.06 3.38 7.88
CA CYS A 42 -0.69 2.25 8.74
C CYS A 42 -1.93 1.39 8.93
N ASN A 43 -1.73 0.12 9.32
CA ASN A 43 -2.89 -0.73 9.58
C ASN A 43 -3.57 -0.31 10.88
N VAL A 44 -4.90 -0.39 10.87
CA VAL A 44 -5.75 -0.06 12.01
C VAL A 44 -6.69 -1.23 12.24
N GLU A 45 -6.46 -1.94 13.33
CA GLU A 45 -7.26 -3.11 13.69
C GLU A 45 -8.44 -2.72 14.55
N ASN A 46 -9.46 -3.54 14.50
CA ASN A 46 -10.67 -3.36 15.27
C ASN A 46 -11.01 -4.69 15.97
N ALA A 47 -11.58 -4.62 17.16
CA ALA A 47 -12.06 -5.82 17.86
C ALA A 47 -13.06 -6.59 17.00
N SER A 48 -13.82 -5.88 16.18
CA SER A 48 -14.63 -6.50 15.13
C SER A 48 -13.71 -6.66 13.90
N TYR A 49 -13.12 -7.84 13.75
CA TYR A 49 -12.04 -8.08 12.80
C TYR A 49 -12.36 -7.65 11.36
N GLY A 50 -13.60 -7.81 10.95
CA GLY A 50 -14.01 -7.43 9.60
C GLY A 50 -13.94 -5.93 9.32
N LEU A 51 -13.83 -5.10 10.36
CA LEU A 51 -13.69 -3.65 10.22
C LEU A 51 -12.23 -3.18 10.23
N SER A 52 -11.29 -4.10 10.42
CA SER A 52 -9.86 -3.78 10.35
C SER A 52 -9.49 -3.35 8.93
N ILE A 53 -8.52 -2.44 8.82
CA ILE A 53 -8.11 -1.91 7.53
C ILE A 53 -6.59 -2.01 7.38
N CYS A 54 -6.13 -2.41 6.20
CA CYS A 54 -4.71 -2.53 5.90
C CYS A 54 -4.08 -1.16 5.65
N ALA A 55 -2.79 -1.04 5.90
CA ALA A 55 -2.04 0.20 5.70
C ALA A 55 -2.17 0.74 4.27
N GLU A 56 -2.11 -0.16 3.29
CA GLU A 56 -2.20 0.21 1.87
C GLU A 56 -3.53 0.90 1.56
N ARG A 57 -4.63 0.34 2.09
CA ARG A 57 -5.96 0.93 1.85
C ARG A 57 -6.13 2.26 2.58
N VAL A 58 -5.54 2.40 3.77
CA VAL A 58 -5.55 3.70 4.46
C VAL A 58 -4.87 4.76 3.59
N ALA A 59 -3.70 4.45 3.03
CA ALA A 59 -2.98 5.38 2.16
C ALA A 59 -3.79 5.71 0.89
N VAL A 60 -4.35 4.69 0.23
CA VAL A 60 -5.16 4.87 -0.99
C VAL A 60 -6.39 5.73 -0.69
N PHE A 61 -7.11 5.42 0.39
CA PHE A 61 -8.36 6.14 0.69
C PHE A 61 -8.08 7.59 1.07
N LYS A 62 -6.97 7.86 1.77
CA LYS A 62 -6.56 9.24 2.03
C LYS A 62 -6.31 9.98 0.73
N ALA A 63 -5.56 9.38 -0.19
CA ALA A 63 -5.25 9.99 -1.47
C ALA A 63 -6.52 10.26 -2.28
N VAL A 64 -7.40 9.28 -2.36
CA VAL A 64 -8.66 9.41 -3.10
C VAL A 64 -9.54 10.51 -2.49
N SER A 65 -9.59 10.60 -1.16
CA SER A 65 -10.36 11.64 -0.48
C SER A 65 -9.80 13.05 -0.72
N GLU A 66 -8.51 13.14 -1.10
CA GLU A 66 -7.86 14.41 -1.44
C GLU A 66 -7.93 14.72 -2.95
N GLY A 67 -8.61 13.89 -3.72
CA GLY A 67 -8.83 14.11 -5.15
C GLY A 67 -7.91 13.35 -6.09
N GLU A 68 -6.99 12.55 -5.58
CA GLU A 68 -6.09 11.76 -6.44
C GLU A 68 -6.82 10.58 -7.06
N ARG A 69 -6.47 10.26 -8.30
CA ARG A 69 -7.07 9.13 -9.03
C ARG A 69 -6.05 8.29 -9.79
N GLU A 70 -4.80 8.76 -9.87
CA GLU A 70 -3.73 8.08 -10.61
C GLU A 70 -2.52 7.94 -9.72
N PHE A 71 -2.00 6.72 -9.62
CA PHE A 71 -0.89 6.40 -8.72
C PHE A 71 0.28 5.80 -9.50
N GLU A 72 1.48 6.12 -9.06
CA GLU A 72 2.71 5.68 -9.70
C GLU A 72 3.31 4.47 -8.97
N ALA A 73 3.37 4.53 -7.64
CA ALA A 73 4.02 3.49 -6.85
C ALA A 73 3.49 3.48 -5.43
N ILE A 74 3.62 2.34 -4.77
CA ILE A 74 3.36 2.20 -3.34
C ILE A 74 4.48 1.40 -2.70
N ALA A 75 4.95 1.87 -1.53
CA ALA A 75 5.90 1.14 -0.71
C ALA A 75 5.16 0.61 0.52
N VAL A 76 5.45 -0.64 0.90
CA VAL A 76 4.87 -1.29 2.06
C VAL A 76 5.99 -1.86 2.90
N VAL A 77 6.02 -1.50 4.18
CA VAL A 77 7.04 -1.98 5.12
C VAL A 77 6.37 -2.83 6.19
N THR A 78 6.85 -4.04 6.33
CA THR A 78 6.42 -5.00 7.35
C THR A 78 7.64 -5.60 8.01
N GLU A 79 7.44 -6.37 9.07
CA GLU A 79 8.52 -7.06 9.76
C GLU A 79 9.29 -8.01 8.83
N ASN A 80 8.58 -8.68 7.93
CA ASN A 80 9.13 -9.75 7.08
C ASN A 80 9.05 -9.48 5.58
N GLY A 81 8.61 -8.30 5.15
CA GLY A 81 8.62 -7.90 3.74
C GLY A 81 7.63 -8.63 2.85
N VAL A 82 6.47 -9.02 3.40
CA VAL A 82 5.44 -9.71 2.60
C VAL A 82 4.76 -8.74 1.62
N THR A 83 4.23 -9.31 0.54
CA THR A 83 3.48 -8.54 -0.45
C THR A 83 2.08 -8.20 0.10
N PRO A 84 1.41 -7.17 -0.47
CA PRO A 84 0.06 -6.79 -0.05
C PRO A 84 -0.93 -7.94 -0.17
N CYS A 85 -1.92 -7.97 0.71
CA CYS A 85 -2.98 -8.98 0.64
C CYS A 85 -3.81 -8.82 -0.65
N GLY A 86 -4.62 -9.84 -0.95
CA GLY A 86 -5.43 -9.83 -2.18
C GLY A 86 -6.37 -8.65 -2.27
N ALA A 87 -7.01 -8.28 -1.14
CA ALA A 87 -7.93 -7.14 -1.10
C ALA A 87 -7.20 -5.83 -1.44
N CYS A 88 -5.99 -5.63 -0.91
CA CYS A 88 -5.22 -4.43 -1.19
C CYS A 88 -4.77 -4.38 -2.65
N ARG A 89 -4.39 -5.53 -3.22
CA ARG A 89 -4.04 -5.61 -4.65
C ARG A 89 -5.22 -5.20 -5.53
N GLN A 90 -6.41 -5.67 -5.18
CA GLN A 90 -7.63 -5.34 -5.94
C GLN A 90 -7.97 -3.85 -5.80
N VAL A 91 -7.83 -3.27 -4.60
CA VAL A 91 -8.07 -1.85 -4.39
C VAL A 91 -7.11 -1.01 -5.24
N LEU A 92 -5.83 -1.39 -5.28
CA LEU A 92 -4.85 -0.69 -6.11
C LEU A 92 -5.18 -0.82 -7.60
N MET A 93 -5.65 -1.99 -8.03
CA MET A 93 -5.95 -2.26 -9.44
C MET A 93 -7.06 -1.35 -9.99
N GLU A 94 -7.93 -0.82 -9.14
CA GLU A 94 -8.96 0.14 -9.56
C GLU A 94 -8.35 1.38 -10.20
N PHE A 95 -7.14 1.77 -9.75
CA PHE A 95 -6.52 3.05 -10.14
C PHE A 95 -5.39 2.89 -11.14
N GLY A 96 -5.24 1.71 -11.74
CA GLY A 96 -4.26 1.45 -12.77
C GLY A 96 -3.54 0.13 -12.55
N ASP A 97 -3.11 -0.48 -13.64
CA ASP A 97 -2.38 -1.76 -13.61
C ASP A 97 -0.86 -1.56 -13.66
N ASP A 98 -0.40 -0.34 -13.89
CA ASP A 98 1.01 0.02 -14.04
C ASP A 98 1.66 0.50 -12.73
N ILE A 99 0.97 0.33 -11.60
CA ILE A 99 1.49 0.75 -10.29
C ILE A 99 2.65 -0.16 -9.89
N GLN A 100 3.76 0.45 -9.49
CA GLN A 100 4.90 -0.30 -8.95
C GLN A 100 4.68 -0.56 -7.46
N VAL A 101 4.89 -1.80 -7.03
CA VAL A 101 4.75 -2.19 -5.62
C VAL A 101 6.13 -2.52 -5.08
N ILE A 102 6.57 -1.77 -4.07
CA ILE A 102 7.85 -1.98 -3.40
C ILE A 102 7.55 -2.53 -2.01
N VAL A 103 8.08 -3.70 -1.68
CA VAL A 103 7.94 -4.26 -0.35
C VAL A 103 9.30 -4.29 0.34
N ALA A 104 9.31 -3.95 1.62
CA ALA A 104 10.54 -3.93 2.40
C ALA A 104 10.29 -4.50 3.79
N ASP A 105 11.33 -5.11 4.37
CA ASP A 105 11.29 -5.52 5.76
C ASP A 105 11.95 -4.46 6.65
N THR A 106 11.93 -4.68 7.95
CA THR A 106 12.50 -3.73 8.91
C THR A 106 14.02 -3.73 8.91
N ALA A 107 14.65 -4.72 8.27
CA ALA A 107 16.11 -4.78 8.13
C ALA A 107 16.61 -4.06 6.87
N GLY A 108 15.69 -3.56 6.04
CA GLY A 108 16.04 -2.80 4.83
C GLY A 108 16.09 -3.62 3.54
N HIS A 109 15.80 -4.91 3.60
CA HIS A 109 15.69 -5.73 2.39
C HIS A 109 14.43 -5.33 1.64
N ARG A 110 14.52 -5.18 0.32
CA ARG A 110 13.37 -4.77 -0.48
C ARG A 110 13.28 -5.53 -1.80
N ARG A 111 12.06 -5.64 -2.30
CA ARG A 111 11.76 -6.20 -3.61
C ARG A 111 10.74 -5.30 -4.31
N ALA A 112 10.77 -5.27 -5.63
CA ALA A 112 9.84 -4.47 -6.40
C ALA A 112 9.11 -5.35 -7.41
N PHE A 113 7.81 -5.07 -7.59
CA PHE A 113 6.93 -5.81 -8.48
C PHE A 113 6.07 -4.84 -9.29
N ALA A 114 5.68 -5.24 -10.49
CA ALA A 114 4.55 -4.59 -11.12
C ALA A 114 3.27 -5.14 -10.47
N LEU A 115 2.26 -4.29 -10.30
CA LEU A 115 0.99 -4.74 -9.69
C LEU A 115 0.37 -5.90 -10.47
N THR A 116 0.49 -5.90 -11.79
CA THR A 116 -0.02 -6.98 -12.64
C THR A 116 0.65 -8.32 -12.37
N ASP A 117 1.88 -8.33 -11.88
CA ASP A 117 2.55 -9.57 -11.50
C ASP A 117 1.97 -10.15 -10.21
N LEU A 118 1.44 -9.29 -9.36
CA LEU A 118 0.84 -9.69 -8.07
C LEU A 118 -0.64 -9.98 -8.18
N LEU A 119 -1.30 -9.49 -9.23
CA LEU A 119 -2.72 -9.72 -9.47
C LEU A 119 -2.96 -9.89 -10.97
N PRO A 120 -2.54 -11.04 -11.55
CA PRO A 120 -2.80 -11.32 -12.96
C PRO A 120 -4.30 -11.35 -13.21
N GLU A 121 -4.74 -10.73 -14.31
CA GLU A 121 -6.14 -10.68 -14.71
C GLU A 121 -7.06 -10.14 -13.61
N GLY A 122 -6.61 -9.11 -12.88
CA GLY A 122 -7.41 -8.46 -11.86
C GLY A 122 -8.67 -7.85 -12.45
N PHE A 123 -9.68 -7.68 -11.61
CA PHE A 123 -10.94 -7.05 -12.00
C PHE A 123 -10.73 -5.54 -12.14
N THR A 124 -10.98 -5.01 -13.33
CA THR A 124 -10.74 -3.58 -13.62
C THR A 124 -12.04 -2.87 -14.01
N PRO A 125 -12.06 -1.52 -13.99
CA PRO A 125 -13.25 -0.78 -14.42
C PRO A 125 -13.72 -1.12 -15.83
N GLU A 126 -12.81 -1.49 -16.74
CA GLU A 126 -13.18 -1.86 -18.10
C GLU A 126 -14.13 -3.06 -18.14
N HIS A 127 -14.10 -3.91 -17.13
CA HIS A 127 -15.00 -5.07 -17.08
C HIS A 127 -16.45 -4.68 -16.80
N LEU A 128 -16.68 -3.46 -16.28
CA LEU A 128 -18.02 -2.96 -15.96
C LEU A 128 -18.51 -1.88 -16.91
N LEU A 129 -17.61 -1.24 -17.64
CA LEU A 129 -17.95 -0.11 -18.50
C LEU A 129 -18.16 -0.48 -19.98
#